data_ee02e320aedda34a0c0a50695b3940ec
#
_entry.id   ee02e320aedda34a0c0a50695b3940ec
#
_cell.length_a   1.000
_cell.length_b   1.000
_cell.length_c   1.000
_cell.angle_alpha   90.00
_cell.angle_beta   90.00
_cell.angle_gamma   90.00
#
_symmetry.space_group_name_H-M   'P 1'
#
loop_
_entity.id
_entity.type
_entity.pdbx_description
1 polymer ?
#
loop_
_entity_poly.entity_id
_entity_poly.type
_entity_poly.pdbx_seq_one_letter_code
_entity_poly.pdbx_strand_id
1 'polypeptide(L)'
;MKHNLLFLIFVFTSLVSVAQSEKAVKWNYAVKKLADKTYEVSMTANISGDYHMYAQNVGVDGPAPTIFTFTKNPLTILDGSVKEVGKVVKKFESVWGGNVNYYEKTVNFVQIVKLKANVKTSLSGKVEFMVCDEKQCLPPSTVDIKVNIGG
;
A
#
# COMPACT_ATOMS: atom_id res chain seq x y z
N MET A 1 -29.71 -9.33 50.88
CA MET A 1 -29.91 -8.64 49.61
C MET A 1 -28.63 -7.91 49.28
N LYS A 2 -27.64 -8.57 48.75
CA LYS A 2 -26.34 -8.06 48.27
C LYS A 2 -25.90 -9.02 47.20
N HIS A 3 -26.08 -8.71 45.93
CA HIS A 3 -25.36 -9.34 44.79
C HIS A 3 -25.98 -8.73 43.54
N ASN A 4 -25.28 -7.76 42.95
CA ASN A 4 -25.33 -7.47 41.50
C ASN A 4 -24.59 -6.15 41.25
N LEU A 5 -23.25 -6.22 41.30
CA LEU A 5 -22.44 -5.11 40.76
C LEU A 5 -21.08 -5.67 40.33
N LEU A 6 -21.08 -6.57 39.36
CA LEU A 6 -19.79 -7.04 38.78
C LEU A 6 -19.99 -7.60 37.37
N PHE A 7 -20.57 -6.82 36.45
CA PHE A 7 -20.63 -7.26 35.04
C PHE A 7 -20.75 -6.06 34.10
N LEU A 8 -19.75 -5.19 34.11
CA LEU A 8 -19.68 -4.13 33.09
C LEU A 8 -18.25 -3.57 32.91
N ILE A 9 -17.25 -4.43 32.68
CA ILE A 9 -15.93 -3.98 32.19
C ILE A 9 -15.39 -5.08 31.29
N PHE A 10 -15.85 -5.19 30.05
CA PHE A 10 -15.13 -5.95 29.02
C PHE A 10 -15.64 -5.69 27.60
N VAL A 11 -15.66 -4.44 27.16
CA VAL A 11 -15.79 -4.11 25.74
C VAL A 11 -15.10 -2.77 25.48
N PHE A 12 -13.76 -2.73 25.39
CA PHE A 12 -13.08 -1.56 24.80
C PHE A 12 -11.60 -1.83 24.50
N THR A 13 -11.27 -2.78 23.62
CA THR A 13 -9.88 -2.96 23.20
C THR A 13 -9.69 -3.36 21.73
N SER A 14 -10.52 -2.93 20.79
CA SER A 14 -10.37 -3.35 19.39
C SER A 14 -10.19 -2.23 18.35
N LEU A 15 -9.85 -1.01 18.73
CA LEU A 15 -9.74 0.13 17.79
C LEU A 15 -8.32 0.70 17.62
N VAL A 16 -7.27 0.01 18.06
CA VAL A 16 -5.91 0.57 18.06
C VAL A 16 -5.08 0.17 16.84
N SER A 17 -5.48 -0.85 16.08
CA SER A 17 -4.62 -1.45 15.04
C SER A 17 -4.46 -0.63 13.76
N VAL A 18 -5.44 0.20 13.38
CA VAL A 18 -5.38 0.94 12.11
C VAL A 18 -4.44 2.16 12.18
N ALA A 19 -4.32 2.78 13.36
CA ALA A 19 -3.51 3.99 13.54
C ALA A 19 -1.99 3.76 13.50
N GLN A 20 -1.51 2.53 13.62
CA GLN A 20 -0.07 2.24 13.66
C GLN A 20 0.55 2.13 12.26
N SER A 21 -0.17 1.61 11.29
CA SER A 21 0.32 1.46 9.92
C SER A 21 0.40 2.80 9.17
N GLU A 22 -0.52 3.75 9.44
CA GLU A 22 -0.47 5.10 8.89
C GLU A 22 0.75 5.90 9.39
N LYS A 23 1.27 5.56 10.57
CA LYS A 23 2.52 6.14 11.08
C LYS A 23 3.76 5.50 10.46
N ALA A 24 3.68 4.22 10.09
CA ALA A 24 4.79 3.49 9.50
C ALA A 24 5.00 3.82 8.02
N VAL A 25 3.92 4.07 7.26
CA VAL A 25 3.99 4.39 5.82
C VAL A 25 3.11 5.59 5.49
N LYS A 26 3.73 6.62 4.92
CA LYS A 26 3.03 7.79 4.38
C LYS A 26 3.00 7.73 2.86
N TRP A 27 1.81 7.75 2.28
CA TRP A 27 1.61 7.73 0.84
C TRP A 27 1.51 9.13 0.26
N ASN A 28 2.21 9.36 -0.86
CA ASN A 28 2.12 10.56 -1.67
C ASN A 28 1.80 10.19 -3.12
N TYR A 29 1.01 11.02 -3.79
CA TYR A 29 0.57 10.78 -5.15
C TYR A 29 1.00 11.93 -6.05
N ALA A 30 1.45 11.61 -7.26
CA ALA A 30 1.77 12.57 -8.30
C ALA A 30 1.30 12.08 -9.66
N VAL A 31 0.97 13.02 -10.54
CA VAL A 31 0.55 12.73 -11.91
C VAL A 31 1.42 13.53 -12.88
N LYS A 32 1.96 12.83 -13.87
CA LYS A 32 2.73 13.43 -14.95
C LYS A 32 2.10 13.07 -16.29
N LYS A 33 1.80 14.06 -17.12
CA LYS A 33 1.39 13.84 -18.51
C LYS A 33 2.60 13.44 -19.34
N LEU A 34 2.56 12.27 -19.96
CA LEU A 34 3.62 11.75 -20.82
C LEU A 34 3.39 12.07 -22.30
N ALA A 35 2.13 11.97 -22.73
CA ALA A 35 1.70 12.23 -24.10
C ALA A 35 0.21 12.63 -24.12
N ASP A 36 -0.37 12.85 -25.31
CA ASP A 36 -1.81 13.04 -25.40
C ASP A 36 -2.54 11.86 -24.75
N LYS A 37 -3.48 12.19 -23.86
CA LYS A 37 -4.29 11.22 -23.08
C LYS A 37 -3.51 10.15 -22.31
N THR A 38 -2.18 10.28 -22.17
CA THR A 38 -1.33 9.31 -21.48
C THR A 38 -0.69 9.94 -20.26
N TYR A 39 -0.89 9.32 -19.11
CA TYR A 39 -0.45 9.82 -17.81
C TYR A 39 0.31 8.74 -17.04
N GLU A 40 1.35 9.18 -16.36
CA GLU A 40 2.04 8.40 -15.33
C GLU A 40 1.48 8.80 -13.97
N VAL A 41 0.97 7.84 -13.23
CA VAL A 41 0.54 8.02 -11.85
C VAL A 41 1.58 7.38 -10.95
N SER A 42 2.24 8.23 -10.16
CA SER A 42 3.23 7.84 -9.17
C SER A 42 2.59 7.78 -7.78
N MET A 43 2.76 6.65 -7.11
CA MET A 43 2.28 6.37 -5.76
C MET A 43 3.49 6.06 -4.90
N THR A 44 3.96 7.04 -4.13
CA THR A 44 5.19 6.94 -3.36
C THR A 44 4.88 6.56 -1.92
N ALA A 45 5.39 5.43 -1.48
CA ALA A 45 5.41 5.03 -0.09
C ALA A 45 6.67 5.56 0.59
N ASN A 46 6.49 6.41 1.61
CA ASN A 46 7.57 6.84 2.49
C ASN A 46 7.49 6.04 3.78
N ILE A 47 8.47 5.18 4.00
CA ILE A 47 8.53 4.21 5.08
C ILE A 47 9.33 4.81 6.22
N SER A 48 8.74 4.90 7.40
CA SER A 48 9.30 5.58 8.56
C SER A 48 10.19 4.66 9.40
N GLY A 49 11.20 5.23 10.04
CA GLY A 49 12.06 4.53 11.01
C GLY A 49 12.77 3.33 10.42
N ASP A 50 12.73 2.23 11.15
CA ASP A 50 13.37 0.96 10.81
C ASP A 50 12.39 -0.05 10.18
N TYR A 51 11.18 0.42 9.82
CA TYR A 51 10.24 -0.41 9.08
C TYR A 51 10.72 -0.66 7.65
N HIS A 52 10.36 -1.82 7.14
CA HIS A 52 10.46 -2.19 5.73
C HIS A 52 9.10 -2.66 5.23
N MET A 53 8.82 -2.44 3.95
CA MET A 53 7.56 -2.80 3.29
C MET A 53 7.83 -3.87 2.24
N TYR A 54 7.08 -4.96 2.28
CA TYR A 54 7.27 -6.07 1.33
C TYR A 54 6.89 -5.66 -0.09
N ALA A 55 7.67 -6.16 -1.06
CA ALA A 55 7.47 -5.93 -2.48
C ALA A 55 6.17 -6.59 -2.99
N GLN A 56 5.76 -6.28 -4.23
CA GLN A 56 4.68 -7.00 -4.92
C GLN A 56 5.04 -8.48 -5.15
N ASN A 57 6.33 -8.73 -5.45
CA ASN A 57 6.87 -10.09 -5.48
C ASN A 57 7.80 -10.27 -4.28
N VAL A 58 7.29 -10.87 -3.24
CA VAL A 58 8.04 -11.10 -2.00
C VAL A 58 9.16 -12.13 -2.17
N GLY A 59 9.00 -13.09 -3.06
CA GLY A 59 10.00 -14.12 -3.33
C GLY A 59 9.80 -15.44 -2.57
N VAL A 60 8.95 -15.45 -1.54
CA VAL A 60 8.59 -16.64 -0.74
C VAL A 60 7.11 -16.61 -0.39
N ASP A 61 6.57 -17.76 0.01
CA ASP A 61 5.26 -17.83 0.66
C ASP A 61 5.42 -17.45 2.13
N GLY A 62 4.72 -16.39 2.54
CA GLY A 62 4.79 -15.95 3.95
C GLY A 62 4.25 -14.55 4.18
N PRO A 63 5.07 -13.50 4.13
CA PRO A 63 4.58 -12.15 4.40
C PRO A 63 3.65 -11.66 3.29
N ALA A 64 2.65 -10.86 3.68
CA ALA A 64 1.69 -10.31 2.73
C ALA A 64 2.38 -9.36 1.73
N PRO A 65 2.24 -9.58 0.40
CA PRO A 65 2.81 -8.72 -0.61
C PRO A 65 2.09 -7.37 -0.68
N THR A 66 2.73 -6.39 -1.32
CA THR A 66 2.05 -5.14 -1.70
C THR A 66 1.17 -5.39 -2.93
N ILE A 67 -0.13 -5.11 -2.83
CA ILE A 67 -1.12 -5.38 -3.87
C ILE A 67 -1.89 -4.10 -4.20
N PHE A 68 -1.94 -3.74 -5.48
CA PHE A 68 -2.77 -2.65 -6.00
C PHE A 68 -4.02 -3.21 -6.66
N THR A 69 -5.19 -2.75 -6.23
CA THR A 69 -6.48 -3.09 -6.84
C THR A 69 -7.18 -1.81 -7.28
N PHE A 70 -7.24 -1.57 -8.59
CA PHE A 70 -7.90 -0.39 -9.14
C PHE A 70 -9.37 -0.65 -9.45
N THR A 71 -10.20 0.35 -9.12
CA THR A 71 -11.61 0.35 -9.47
C THR A 71 -11.77 0.55 -10.98
N LYS A 72 -12.59 -0.28 -11.60
CA LYS A 72 -12.87 -0.17 -13.05
C LYS A 72 -13.49 1.18 -13.38
N ASN A 73 -12.88 1.90 -14.30
CA ASN A 73 -13.34 3.19 -14.79
C ASN A 73 -13.48 3.13 -16.32
N PRO A 74 -14.68 3.33 -16.89
CA PRO A 74 -14.89 3.20 -18.33
C PRO A 74 -14.13 4.23 -19.18
N LEU A 75 -13.67 5.32 -18.58
CA LEU A 75 -12.92 6.39 -19.25
C LEU A 75 -11.41 6.13 -19.29
N THR A 76 -10.92 5.11 -18.61
CA THR A 76 -9.49 4.82 -18.47
C THR A 76 -9.14 3.43 -18.96
N ILE A 77 -7.87 3.28 -19.37
CA ILE A 77 -7.21 2.00 -19.65
C ILE A 77 -5.93 1.98 -18.84
N LEU A 78 -5.75 0.97 -18.01
CA LEU A 78 -4.48 0.72 -17.34
C LEU A 78 -3.52 0.06 -18.35
N ASP A 79 -2.37 0.67 -18.57
CA ASP A 79 -1.37 0.17 -19.49
C ASP A 79 -0.27 -0.57 -18.73
N GLY A 80 -0.30 -1.87 -18.82
CA GLY A 80 0.57 -2.76 -18.05
C GLY A 80 0.22 -2.86 -16.56
N SER A 81 1.08 -3.53 -15.81
CA SER A 81 1.00 -3.65 -14.35
C SER A 81 1.72 -2.50 -13.65
N VAL A 82 1.42 -2.31 -12.37
CA VAL A 82 2.15 -1.38 -11.49
C VAL A 82 3.63 -1.79 -11.44
N LYS A 83 4.52 -0.84 -11.70
CA LYS A 83 5.98 -1.03 -11.64
C LYS A 83 6.52 -0.47 -10.35
N GLU A 84 7.44 -1.18 -9.73
CA GLU A 84 8.19 -0.72 -8.56
C GLU A 84 9.47 -0.02 -9.00
N VAL A 85 9.69 1.17 -8.47
CA VAL A 85 10.89 1.99 -8.70
C VAL A 85 11.50 2.33 -7.35
N GLY A 86 12.60 1.69 -7.03
CA GLY A 86 13.29 1.83 -5.74
C GLY A 86 14.42 0.81 -5.61
N LYS A 87 15.17 0.94 -4.54
CA LYS A 87 16.23 -0.02 -4.20
C LYS A 87 15.62 -1.20 -3.45
N VAL A 88 15.37 -2.29 -4.15
CA VAL A 88 14.91 -3.54 -3.52
C VAL A 88 16.04 -4.13 -2.66
N VAL A 89 15.69 -4.52 -1.44
CA VAL A 89 16.54 -5.32 -0.56
C VAL A 89 16.10 -6.77 -0.68
N LYS A 90 17.08 -7.68 -0.84
CA LYS A 90 16.87 -9.13 -0.81
C LYS A 90 17.61 -9.69 0.39
N LYS A 91 16.89 -10.27 1.34
CA LYS A 91 17.46 -10.78 2.59
C LYS A 91 16.91 -12.15 2.89
N PHE A 92 17.78 -13.06 3.31
CA PHE A 92 17.33 -14.35 3.80
C PHE A 92 16.69 -14.19 5.19
N GLU A 93 15.45 -14.61 5.32
CA GLU A 93 14.69 -14.60 6.57
C GLU A 93 14.34 -16.04 6.96
N SER A 94 14.94 -16.49 8.06
CA SER A 94 14.76 -17.86 8.53
C SER A 94 13.32 -18.19 8.90
N VAL A 95 12.57 -17.21 9.40
CA VAL A 95 11.14 -17.35 9.73
C VAL A 95 10.28 -17.68 8.51
N TRP A 96 10.69 -17.25 7.31
CA TRP A 96 10.00 -17.51 6.05
C TRP A 96 10.71 -18.60 5.21
N GLY A 97 11.87 -19.08 5.66
CA GLY A 97 12.63 -20.12 4.99
C GLY A 97 13.24 -19.76 3.65
N GLY A 98 13.41 -18.45 3.34
CA GLY A 98 13.94 -18.03 2.05
C GLY A 98 14.29 -16.55 1.94
N ASN A 99 14.65 -16.13 0.73
CA ASN A 99 14.96 -14.73 0.46
C ASN A 99 13.69 -13.93 0.23
N VAL A 100 13.46 -12.91 1.06
CA VAL A 100 12.37 -11.97 0.94
C VAL A 100 12.82 -10.69 0.23
N ASN A 101 11.92 -10.11 -0.56
CA ASN A 101 12.13 -8.83 -1.23
C ASN A 101 11.30 -7.75 -0.52
N TYR A 102 11.95 -6.66 -0.15
CA TYR A 102 11.29 -5.53 0.51
C TYR A 102 11.97 -4.21 0.19
N TYR A 103 11.34 -3.11 0.60
CA TYR A 103 11.84 -1.75 0.47
C TYR A 103 11.96 -1.08 1.83
N GLU A 104 13.00 -0.26 1.98
CA GLU A 104 13.25 0.62 3.12
C GLU A 104 13.18 2.07 2.67
N LYS A 105 12.83 2.97 3.57
CA LYS A 105 12.78 4.43 3.38
C LYS A 105 11.78 4.87 2.32
N THR A 106 11.99 4.54 1.05
CA THR A 106 11.11 5.01 -0.02
C THR A 106 11.06 4.03 -1.19
N VAL A 107 9.85 3.81 -1.71
CA VAL A 107 9.60 3.14 -2.98
C VAL A 107 8.50 3.88 -3.74
N ASN A 108 8.65 4.01 -5.05
CA ASN A 108 7.64 4.57 -5.94
C ASN A 108 6.98 3.47 -6.77
N PHE A 109 5.67 3.42 -6.74
CA PHE A 109 4.85 2.52 -7.56
C PHE A 109 4.25 3.34 -8.70
N VAL A 110 4.48 2.88 -9.92
CA VAL A 110 4.13 3.63 -11.13
C VAL A 110 3.11 2.86 -11.95
N GLN A 111 1.96 3.50 -12.23
CA GLN A 111 0.94 3.00 -13.15
C GLN A 111 0.78 3.95 -14.32
N ILE A 112 0.87 3.43 -15.53
CA ILE A 112 0.53 4.18 -16.73
C ILE A 112 -0.96 4.05 -17.00
N VAL A 113 -1.60 5.22 -17.20
CA VAL A 113 -3.05 5.33 -17.45
C VAL A 113 -3.28 6.07 -18.77
N LYS A 114 -4.08 5.48 -19.65
CA LYS A 114 -4.54 6.11 -20.90
C LYS A 114 -6.00 6.51 -20.77
N LEU A 115 -6.32 7.74 -21.15
CA LEU A 115 -7.70 8.22 -21.23
C LEU A 115 -8.28 7.92 -22.62
N LYS A 116 -9.53 7.46 -22.66
CA LYS A 116 -10.25 7.22 -23.93
C LYS A 116 -10.68 8.51 -24.61
N ALA A 117 -10.82 9.61 -23.86
CA ALA A 117 -11.18 10.94 -24.33
C ALA A 117 -10.45 12.02 -23.53
N ASN A 118 -10.44 13.26 -24.04
CA ASN A 118 -9.90 14.43 -23.32
C ASN A 118 -10.90 14.89 -22.24
N VAL A 119 -10.90 14.21 -21.10
CA VAL A 119 -11.79 14.47 -19.97
C VAL A 119 -11.02 14.46 -18.67
N LYS A 120 -11.55 15.17 -17.69
CA LYS A 120 -11.09 15.05 -16.29
C LYS A 120 -11.75 13.83 -15.67
N THR A 121 -10.96 12.99 -15.04
CA THR A 121 -11.43 11.81 -14.32
C THR A 121 -10.49 11.48 -13.15
N SER A 122 -10.62 10.32 -12.53
CA SER A 122 -9.73 9.88 -11.49
C SER A 122 -9.34 8.41 -11.65
N LEU A 123 -8.12 8.08 -11.22
CA LEU A 123 -7.73 6.72 -10.91
C LEU A 123 -8.10 6.48 -9.45
N SER A 124 -8.95 5.48 -9.20
CA SER A 124 -9.38 5.09 -7.85
C SER A 124 -9.09 3.63 -7.62
N GLY A 125 -8.89 3.26 -6.36
CA GLY A 125 -8.58 1.89 -5.97
C GLY A 125 -8.10 1.81 -4.55
N LYS A 126 -7.34 0.77 -4.24
CA LYS A 126 -6.71 0.56 -2.94
C LYS A 126 -5.35 -0.09 -3.10
N VAL A 127 -4.48 0.15 -2.13
CA VAL A 127 -3.24 -0.59 -1.93
C VAL A 127 -3.31 -1.32 -0.60
N GLU A 128 -3.01 -2.60 -0.64
CA GLU A 128 -2.84 -3.46 0.53
C GLU A 128 -1.35 -3.74 0.68
N PHE A 129 -0.82 -3.64 1.89
CA PHE A 129 0.61 -3.83 2.15
C PHE A 129 0.85 -4.26 3.60
N MET A 130 2.02 -4.83 3.84
CA MET A 130 2.49 -5.21 5.16
C MET A 130 3.86 -4.61 5.42
N VAL A 131 4.08 -4.15 6.65
CA VAL A 131 5.37 -3.62 7.11
C VAL A 131 5.82 -4.34 8.38
N CYS A 132 7.13 -4.58 8.46
CA CYS A 132 7.78 -5.16 9.62
C CYS A 132 8.99 -4.32 10.02
N ASP A 133 9.36 -4.38 11.29
CA ASP A 133 10.70 -4.03 11.77
C ASP A 133 11.40 -5.31 12.27
N GLU A 134 12.54 -5.17 12.92
CA GLU A 134 13.29 -6.34 13.46
C GLU A 134 12.58 -7.02 14.63
N LYS A 135 11.54 -6.44 15.20
CA LYS A 135 10.85 -6.92 16.40
C LYS A 135 9.46 -7.47 16.11
N GLN A 136 8.76 -6.86 15.16
CA GLN A 136 7.35 -7.17 14.90
C GLN A 136 6.93 -6.83 13.48
N CYS A 137 5.88 -7.48 13.03
CA CYS A 137 5.12 -7.10 11.84
C CYS A 137 3.81 -6.44 12.26
N LEU A 138 3.48 -5.33 11.63
CA LEU A 138 2.16 -4.74 11.77
C LEU A 138 1.15 -5.56 10.94
N PRO A 139 -0.12 -5.64 11.37
CA PRO A 139 -1.15 -6.26 10.56
C PRO A 139 -1.19 -5.65 9.14
N PRO A 140 -1.54 -6.44 8.11
CA PRO A 140 -1.73 -5.92 6.77
C PRO A 140 -2.68 -4.72 6.77
N SER A 141 -2.33 -3.70 6.03
CA SER A 141 -3.04 -2.42 5.98
C SER A 141 -3.55 -2.15 4.60
N THR A 142 -4.68 -1.44 4.52
CA THR A 142 -5.30 -1.02 3.27
C THR A 142 -5.43 0.49 3.25
N VAL A 143 -4.97 1.12 2.17
CA VAL A 143 -5.11 2.56 1.94
C VAL A 143 -5.85 2.80 0.63
N ASP A 144 -6.84 3.68 0.67
CA ASP A 144 -7.59 4.08 -0.51
C ASP A 144 -6.75 5.00 -1.41
N ILE A 145 -6.83 4.74 -2.71
CA ILE A 145 -6.19 5.53 -3.75
C ILE A 145 -7.27 6.34 -4.46
N LYS A 146 -7.06 7.66 -4.57
CA LYS A 146 -7.86 8.52 -5.42
C LYS A 146 -7.00 9.64 -5.98
N VAL A 147 -6.71 9.58 -7.27
CA VAL A 147 -5.82 10.51 -7.97
C VAL A 147 -6.52 11.08 -9.19
N ASN A 148 -6.64 12.41 -9.25
CA ASN A 148 -7.25 13.08 -10.40
C ASN A 148 -6.28 13.06 -11.58
N ILE A 149 -6.80 12.76 -12.78
CA ILE A 149 -6.08 12.68 -14.04
C ILE A 149 -6.86 13.36 -15.16
N GLY A 150 -6.15 13.90 -16.16
CA GLY A 150 -6.75 14.61 -17.28
C GLY A 150 -7.00 16.10 -17.01
N GLY A 151 -7.34 16.83 -18.05
CA GLY A 151 -7.59 18.28 -18.07
C GLY A 151 -6.59 19.05 -18.88
#